data_44bc359a7d6d5699e01299a2242b7af1
#
_entry.id   44bc359a7d6d5699e01299a2242b7af1
#
_cell.length_a   1.000
_cell.length_b   1.000
_cell.length_c   1.000
_cell.angle_alpha   90.00
_cell.angle_beta   90.00
_cell.angle_gamma   90.00
#
_symmetry.space_group_name_H-M   'P 1'
#
loop_
_entity.id
_entity.type
_entity.pdbx_description
1 polymer ?
#
loop_
_entity_poly.entity_id
_entity_poly.type
_entity_poly.pdbx_seq_one_letter_code
_entity_poly.pdbx_strand_id
1 'polypeptide(L)'
;IPASIAGGASSSKQRYLHKLRYRVRSMGLAADISFTGQRDDLKNILAISNLVLSLSTQPESFGRTTLEALRLGVPTAGYDHGGVGEILHTIYPEGLLTFGDIDASTKRIATLLQQPSPVPDDDFYPLRNMLSQTLDLYEQLARAPRR
;
A
#
# COMPACT_ATOMS: atom_id res chain seq x y z
N ILE A 1 10.95 10.95 -12.90
CA ILE A 1 9.89 9.92 -12.95
C ILE A 1 8.62 10.55 -12.40
N PRO A 2 7.53 10.62 -13.18
CA PRO A 2 6.28 11.19 -12.71
C PRO A 2 5.68 10.32 -11.58
N ALA A 3 5.12 10.97 -10.58
CA ALA A 3 4.45 10.34 -9.48
C ALA A 3 2.97 10.79 -9.40
N SER A 4 2.09 9.88 -9.01
CA SER A 4 0.67 10.18 -8.80
C SER A 4 0.25 9.85 -7.39
N ILE A 5 -0.45 10.79 -6.75
CA ILE A 5 -1.09 10.58 -5.45
C ILE A 5 -2.57 10.38 -5.71
N ALA A 6 -3.02 9.11 -5.60
CA ALA A 6 -4.40 8.72 -5.77
C ALA A 6 -5.11 8.65 -4.41
N GLY A 7 -6.28 9.23 -4.32
CA GLY A 7 -7.12 9.19 -3.14
C GLY A 7 -7.91 10.47 -2.93
N GLY A 8 -9.10 10.33 -2.34
CA GLY A 8 -9.95 11.44 -1.94
C GLY A 8 -9.57 11.96 -0.55
N ALA A 9 -9.88 13.22 -0.29
CA ALA A 9 -9.81 13.79 1.05
C ALA A 9 -11.23 14.09 1.55
N SER A 10 -11.60 13.52 2.69
CA SER A 10 -12.83 13.89 3.38
C SER A 10 -12.81 15.40 3.75
N SER A 11 -13.95 15.97 4.06
CA SER A 11 -14.06 17.39 4.46
C SER A 11 -13.07 17.76 5.57
N SER A 12 -12.87 16.88 6.55
CA SER A 12 -11.92 17.07 7.65
C SER A 12 -10.44 17.03 7.21
N LYS A 13 -10.13 16.39 6.08
CA LYS A 13 -8.76 16.25 5.57
C LYS A 13 -8.40 17.24 4.44
N GLN A 14 -9.32 18.10 4.03
CA GLN A 14 -9.07 19.10 2.96
C GLN A 14 -7.88 20.00 3.29
N ARG A 15 -7.75 20.45 4.54
CA ARG A 15 -6.61 21.28 4.99
C ARG A 15 -5.28 20.57 4.80
N TYR A 16 -5.23 19.27 5.06
CA TYR A 16 -4.03 18.45 4.84
C TYR A 16 -3.68 18.34 3.35
N LEU A 17 -4.67 18.11 2.49
CA LEU A 17 -4.48 18.07 1.04
C LEU A 17 -3.95 19.39 0.49
N HIS A 18 -4.48 20.52 0.97
CA HIS A 18 -3.96 21.85 0.61
C HIS A 18 -2.51 22.04 1.02
N LYS A 19 -2.11 21.60 2.23
CA LYS A 19 -0.73 21.66 2.69
C LYS A 19 0.20 20.82 1.80
N LEU A 20 -0.22 19.62 1.42
CA LEU A 20 0.55 18.78 0.52
C LEU A 20 0.76 19.44 -0.85
N ARG A 21 -0.31 19.94 -1.47
CA ARG A 21 -0.23 20.63 -2.76
C ARG A 21 0.67 21.88 -2.69
N TYR A 22 0.57 22.64 -1.61
CA TYR A 22 1.46 23.79 -1.38
C TYR A 22 2.92 23.34 -1.29
N ARG A 23 3.20 22.28 -0.53
CA ARG A 23 4.57 21.75 -0.37
C ARG A 23 5.15 21.26 -1.70
N VAL A 24 4.39 20.53 -2.50
CA VAL A 24 4.80 20.09 -3.84
C VAL A 24 5.17 21.28 -4.72
N ARG A 25 4.36 22.34 -4.72
CA ARG A 25 4.64 23.57 -5.49
C ARG A 25 5.86 24.32 -4.96
N SER A 26 5.99 24.48 -3.65
CA SER A 26 7.13 25.18 -3.05
C SER A 26 8.47 24.49 -3.25
N MET A 27 8.44 23.16 -3.49
CA MET A 27 9.63 22.36 -3.84
C MET A 27 9.90 22.29 -5.35
N GLY A 28 9.11 22.96 -6.19
CA GLY A 28 9.27 22.94 -7.64
C GLY A 28 8.84 21.62 -8.32
N LEU A 29 8.12 20.74 -7.59
CA LEU A 29 7.76 19.39 -8.05
C LEU A 29 6.37 19.32 -8.71
N ALA A 30 5.76 20.47 -9.05
CA ALA A 30 4.39 20.50 -9.58
C ALA A 30 4.25 19.84 -10.97
N ALA A 31 5.31 19.73 -11.74
CA ALA A 31 5.35 19.02 -13.02
C ALA A 31 5.53 17.50 -12.86
N ASP A 32 6.10 17.06 -11.73
CA ASP A 32 6.44 15.65 -11.48
C ASP A 32 5.41 14.92 -10.62
N ILE A 33 4.64 15.65 -9.80
CA ILE A 33 3.68 15.06 -8.88
C ILE A 33 2.26 15.53 -9.18
N SER A 34 1.39 14.59 -9.51
CA SER A 34 -0.04 14.80 -9.77
C SER A 34 -0.91 14.30 -8.63
N PHE A 35 -2.02 15.01 -8.37
CA PHE A 35 -3.05 14.59 -7.41
C PHE A 35 -4.31 14.22 -8.17
N THR A 36 -4.61 12.95 -8.29
CA THR A 36 -5.71 12.45 -9.13
C THR A 36 -7.08 12.52 -8.45
N GLY A 37 -7.11 12.77 -7.13
CA GLY A 37 -8.34 12.69 -6.35
C GLY A 37 -8.85 11.26 -6.19
N GLN A 38 -10.12 11.13 -5.85
CA GLN A 38 -10.77 9.82 -5.74
C GLN A 38 -10.93 9.21 -7.14
N ARG A 39 -10.61 7.92 -7.25
CA ARG A 39 -10.65 7.18 -8.50
C ARG A 39 -11.39 5.86 -8.31
N ASP A 40 -12.25 5.52 -9.27
CA ASP A 40 -12.98 4.24 -9.30
C ASP A 40 -12.21 3.18 -10.11
N ASP A 41 -11.21 3.60 -10.88
CA ASP A 41 -10.35 2.76 -11.72
C ASP A 41 -8.96 2.51 -11.09
N LEU A 42 -8.88 2.45 -9.75
CA LEU A 42 -7.62 2.27 -9.03
C LEU A 42 -6.83 1.05 -9.52
N LYS A 43 -7.51 -0.06 -9.83
CA LYS A 43 -6.87 -1.26 -10.37
C LYS A 43 -6.08 -0.99 -11.66
N ASN A 44 -6.63 -0.15 -12.55
CA ASN A 44 -5.94 0.21 -13.79
C ASN A 44 -4.73 1.10 -13.52
N ILE A 45 -4.84 2.02 -12.56
CA ILE A 45 -3.72 2.87 -12.15
C ILE A 45 -2.59 2.02 -11.56
N LEU A 46 -2.92 1.06 -10.69
CA LEU A 46 -1.94 0.13 -10.13
C LEU A 46 -1.25 -0.66 -11.24
N ALA A 47 -2.01 -1.23 -12.18
CA ALA A 47 -1.48 -2.09 -13.24
C ALA A 47 -0.49 -1.39 -14.19
N ILE A 48 -0.58 -0.07 -14.35
CA ILE A 48 0.36 0.72 -15.18
C ILE A 48 1.49 1.36 -14.37
N SER A 49 1.53 1.15 -13.07
CA SER A 49 2.55 1.72 -12.19
C SER A 49 3.84 0.89 -12.25
N ASN A 50 4.99 1.55 -12.21
CA ASN A 50 6.28 0.88 -12.07
C ASN A 50 6.58 0.51 -10.62
N LEU A 51 6.03 1.26 -9.67
CA LEU A 51 6.18 1.06 -8.24
C LEU A 51 4.98 1.67 -7.52
N VAL A 52 4.41 0.96 -6.56
CA VAL A 52 3.37 1.47 -5.69
C VAL A 52 3.96 1.77 -4.30
N LEU A 53 3.56 2.90 -3.71
CA LEU A 53 4.05 3.33 -2.40
C LEU A 53 2.91 3.38 -1.38
N SER A 54 3.05 2.68 -0.26
CA SER A 54 2.16 2.75 0.90
C SER A 54 2.89 3.41 2.08
N LEU A 55 2.80 4.74 2.16
CA LEU A 55 3.55 5.58 3.10
C LEU A 55 2.64 6.19 4.19
N SER A 56 1.56 5.50 4.56
CA SER A 56 0.72 5.93 5.68
C SER A 56 1.52 5.92 6.97
N THR A 57 1.42 6.99 7.76
CA THR A 57 2.01 7.05 9.12
C THR A 57 1.13 6.36 10.16
N GLN A 58 -0.11 6.04 9.80
CA GLN A 58 -1.04 5.26 10.62
C GLN A 58 -1.02 3.82 10.13
N PRO A 59 -0.80 2.82 11.01
CA PRO A 59 -0.87 1.42 10.61
C PRO A 59 -2.24 1.07 10.04
N GLU A 60 -2.26 0.45 8.87
CA GLU A 60 -3.48 -0.08 8.28
C GLU A 60 -3.77 -1.47 8.86
N SER A 61 -5.05 -1.82 8.99
CA SER A 61 -5.45 -3.12 9.51
C SER A 61 -5.06 -4.28 8.59
N PHE A 62 -5.13 -4.08 7.26
CA PHE A 62 -4.85 -5.13 6.29
C PHE A 62 -3.87 -4.72 5.18
N GLY A 63 -3.99 -3.51 4.61
CA GLY A 63 -3.14 -3.07 3.49
C GLY A 63 -3.65 -3.54 2.12
N ARG A 64 -4.95 -3.42 1.86
CA ARG A 64 -5.59 -3.90 0.60
C ARG A 64 -4.90 -3.41 -0.65
N THR A 65 -4.56 -2.14 -0.73
CA THR A 65 -3.91 -1.56 -1.91
C THR A 65 -2.54 -2.18 -2.18
N THR A 66 -1.78 -2.49 -1.12
CA THR A 66 -0.50 -3.20 -1.21
C THR A 66 -0.68 -4.59 -1.81
N LEU A 67 -1.64 -5.37 -1.29
CA LEU A 67 -1.93 -6.70 -1.80
C LEU A 67 -2.44 -6.67 -3.24
N GLU A 68 -3.33 -5.74 -3.57
CA GLU A 68 -3.87 -5.57 -4.93
C GLU A 68 -2.78 -5.24 -5.95
N ALA A 69 -1.82 -4.37 -5.59
CA ALA A 69 -0.69 -4.03 -6.45
C ALA A 69 0.24 -5.24 -6.67
N LEU A 70 0.61 -5.94 -5.60
CA LEU A 70 1.44 -7.14 -5.69
C LEU A 70 0.78 -8.25 -6.52
N ARG A 71 -0.54 -8.46 -6.40
CA ARG A 71 -1.30 -9.41 -7.25
C ARG A 71 -1.36 -9.03 -8.72
N LEU A 72 -1.13 -7.78 -9.06
CA LEU A 72 -0.97 -7.32 -10.44
C LEU A 72 0.48 -7.43 -10.93
N GLY A 73 1.38 -8.02 -10.13
CA GLY A 73 2.80 -8.12 -10.44
C GLY A 73 3.56 -6.79 -10.31
N VAL A 74 2.97 -5.80 -9.64
CA VAL A 74 3.56 -4.47 -9.49
C VAL A 74 4.39 -4.39 -8.20
N PRO A 75 5.69 -4.12 -8.27
CA PRO A 75 6.52 -3.88 -7.11
C PRO A 75 5.89 -2.85 -6.18
N THR A 76 5.92 -3.12 -4.89
CA THR A 76 5.29 -2.23 -3.91
C THR A 76 6.23 -2.01 -2.74
N ALA A 77 6.37 -0.76 -2.30
CA ALA A 77 7.13 -0.43 -1.10
C ALA A 77 6.24 0.27 -0.07
N GLY A 78 6.47 -0.04 1.20
CA GLY A 78 5.68 0.51 2.29
C GLY A 78 6.38 0.41 3.63
N TYR A 79 5.91 1.22 4.59
CA TYR A 79 6.47 1.17 5.93
C TYR A 79 6.20 -0.16 6.62
N ASP A 80 7.22 -0.66 7.32
CA ASP A 80 7.17 -1.91 8.08
C ASP A 80 6.35 -1.75 9.36
N HIS A 81 5.03 -1.65 9.20
CA HIS A 81 4.07 -1.67 10.29
C HIS A 81 2.65 -2.03 9.80
N GLY A 82 1.84 -2.59 10.70
CA GLY A 82 0.47 -3.02 10.41
C GLY A 82 0.38 -4.01 9.25
N GLY A 83 -0.78 -4.12 8.62
CA GLY A 83 -1.03 -5.08 7.53
C GLY A 83 -0.14 -4.87 6.30
N VAL A 84 0.33 -3.66 6.04
CA VAL A 84 1.30 -3.39 4.96
C VAL A 84 2.61 -4.13 5.21
N GLY A 85 3.16 -4.00 6.44
CA GLY A 85 4.38 -4.70 6.84
C GLY A 85 4.20 -6.23 6.76
N GLU A 86 3.10 -6.76 7.30
CA GLU A 86 2.80 -8.20 7.26
C GLU A 86 2.75 -8.76 5.83
N ILE A 87 2.06 -8.05 4.92
CA ILE A 87 1.98 -8.45 3.51
C ILE A 87 3.36 -8.41 2.85
N LEU A 88 4.12 -7.33 3.06
CA LEU A 88 5.45 -7.19 2.46
C LEU A 88 6.43 -8.22 2.99
N HIS A 89 6.44 -8.52 4.28
CA HIS A 89 7.27 -9.60 4.84
C HIS A 89 6.98 -10.96 4.19
N THR A 90 5.72 -11.20 3.85
CA THR A 90 5.29 -12.47 3.26
C THR A 90 5.57 -12.56 1.77
N ILE A 91 5.28 -11.49 1.02
CA ILE A 91 5.22 -11.54 -0.45
C ILE A 91 6.42 -10.83 -1.09
N TYR A 92 6.83 -9.68 -0.57
CA TYR A 92 7.81 -8.81 -1.21
C TYR A 92 8.70 -8.09 -0.18
N PRO A 93 9.59 -8.81 0.52
CA PRO A 93 10.42 -8.23 1.58
C PRO A 93 11.31 -7.08 1.11
N GLU A 94 11.66 -7.05 -0.17
CA GLU A 94 12.44 -5.95 -0.78
C GLU A 94 11.70 -4.61 -0.74
N GLY A 95 10.39 -4.64 -0.59
CA GLY A 95 9.54 -3.44 -0.48
C GLY A 95 9.47 -2.84 0.92
N LEU A 96 10.05 -3.47 1.94
CA LEU A 96 9.99 -2.97 3.30
C LEU A 96 10.80 -1.68 3.48
N LEU A 97 10.16 -0.68 4.07
CA LEU A 97 10.75 0.61 4.41
C LEU A 97 10.73 0.83 5.92
N THR A 98 11.85 1.26 6.47
CA THR A 98 11.92 1.63 7.89
C THR A 98 11.10 2.88 8.15
N PHE A 99 10.14 2.79 9.07
CA PHE A 99 9.30 3.93 9.44
C PHE A 99 10.14 5.09 9.97
N GLY A 100 9.93 6.28 9.40
CA GLY A 100 10.62 7.50 9.81
C GLY A 100 12.03 7.70 9.23
N ASP A 101 12.63 6.68 8.62
CA ASP A 101 13.93 6.81 7.95
C ASP A 101 13.75 7.19 6.47
N ILE A 102 13.73 8.50 6.20
CA ILE A 102 13.51 9.03 4.85
C ILE A 102 14.70 8.71 3.93
N ASP A 103 15.93 8.76 4.44
CA ASP A 103 17.12 8.55 3.63
C ASP A 103 17.25 7.09 3.18
N ALA A 104 17.06 6.14 4.09
CA ALA A 104 17.04 4.71 3.75
C ALA A 104 15.86 4.39 2.82
N SER A 105 14.67 4.94 3.08
CA SER A 105 13.48 4.76 2.24
C SER A 105 13.72 5.30 0.82
N THR A 106 14.31 6.48 0.68
CA THR A 106 14.62 7.08 -0.63
C THR A 106 15.58 6.20 -1.42
N LYS A 107 16.64 5.70 -0.78
CA LYS A 107 17.62 4.79 -1.43
C LYS A 107 16.94 3.50 -1.89
N ARG A 108 16.12 2.89 -1.02
CA ARG A 108 15.40 1.66 -1.36
C ARG A 108 14.45 1.86 -2.53
N ILE A 109 13.65 2.93 -2.51
CA ILE A 109 12.73 3.29 -3.61
C ILE A 109 13.50 3.49 -4.92
N ALA A 110 14.62 4.20 -4.88
CA ALA A 110 15.45 4.40 -6.06
C ALA A 110 15.99 3.07 -6.62
N THR A 111 16.43 2.16 -5.76
CA THR A 111 16.89 0.82 -6.17
C THR A 111 15.75 0.04 -6.83
N LEU A 112 14.56 0.00 -6.23
CA LEU A 112 13.40 -0.72 -6.78
C LEU A 112 12.94 -0.16 -8.14
N LEU A 113 13.08 1.15 -8.37
CA LEU A 113 12.76 1.79 -9.65
C LEU A 113 13.79 1.48 -10.74
N GLN A 114 15.07 1.33 -10.38
CA GLN A 114 16.15 1.03 -11.32
C GLN A 114 16.25 -0.47 -11.62
N GLN A 115 16.05 -1.29 -10.63
CA GLN A 115 16.23 -2.74 -10.69
C GLN A 115 15.10 -3.41 -9.88
N PRO A 116 13.87 -3.43 -10.41
CA PRO A 116 12.74 -4.06 -9.71
C PRO A 116 12.98 -5.56 -9.58
N SER A 117 12.90 -6.08 -8.36
CA SER A 117 12.79 -7.52 -8.14
C SER A 117 11.44 -8.01 -8.68
N PRO A 118 11.38 -9.20 -9.29
CA PRO A 118 10.11 -9.76 -9.73
C PRO A 118 9.19 -10.01 -8.53
N VAL A 119 7.94 -9.62 -8.67
CA VAL A 119 6.90 -9.97 -7.68
C VAL A 119 6.54 -11.43 -7.88
N PRO A 120 6.53 -12.28 -6.82
CA PRO A 120 6.13 -13.68 -6.95
C PRO A 120 4.70 -13.81 -7.47
N ASP A 121 4.51 -14.67 -8.46
CA ASP A 121 3.19 -15.03 -9.01
C ASP A 121 2.62 -16.20 -8.21
N ASP A 122 2.08 -15.94 -7.03
CA ASP A 122 1.46 -16.94 -6.18
C ASP A 122 0.14 -16.40 -5.59
N ASP A 123 -0.80 -17.30 -5.26
CA ASP A 123 -2.10 -16.95 -4.68
C ASP A 123 -1.98 -16.70 -3.17
N PHE A 124 -1.26 -15.66 -2.81
CA PHE A 124 -1.17 -15.22 -1.42
C PHE A 124 -2.53 -14.67 -0.93
N TYR A 125 -2.92 -15.04 0.26
CA TYR A 125 -4.18 -14.63 0.90
C TYR A 125 -5.44 -14.96 0.06
N PRO A 126 -5.64 -16.22 -0.38
CA PRO A 126 -6.80 -16.57 -1.17
C PRO A 126 -8.08 -16.43 -0.36
N LEU A 127 -9.14 -15.93 -1.00
CA LEU A 127 -10.45 -15.72 -0.36
C LEU A 127 -10.98 -16.99 0.32
N ARG A 128 -10.75 -18.16 -0.29
CA ARG A 128 -11.16 -19.46 0.27
C ARG A 128 -10.57 -19.73 1.66
N ASN A 129 -9.30 -19.35 1.90
CA ASN A 129 -8.67 -19.56 3.20
C ASN A 129 -9.27 -18.64 4.26
N MET A 130 -9.55 -17.38 3.91
CA MET A 130 -10.22 -16.43 4.80
C MET A 130 -11.63 -16.96 5.17
N LEU A 131 -12.39 -17.43 4.19
CA LEU A 131 -13.74 -17.96 4.42
C LEU A 131 -13.69 -19.21 5.29
N SER A 132 -12.80 -20.18 5.01
CA SER A 132 -12.65 -21.40 5.81
C SER A 132 -12.31 -21.06 7.26
N GLN A 133 -11.27 -20.26 7.49
CA GLN A 133 -10.87 -19.88 8.85
C GLN A 133 -11.98 -19.14 9.62
N THR A 134 -12.74 -18.30 8.91
CA THR A 134 -13.87 -17.57 9.52
C THR A 134 -14.99 -18.55 9.93
N LEU A 135 -15.34 -19.51 9.07
CA LEU A 135 -16.34 -20.53 9.37
C LEU A 135 -15.89 -21.43 10.51
N ASP A 136 -14.64 -21.89 10.51
CA ASP A 136 -14.07 -22.71 11.58
C ASP A 136 -14.14 -21.98 12.92
N LEU A 137 -13.86 -20.69 12.95
CA LEU A 137 -13.98 -19.87 14.17
C LEU A 137 -15.44 -19.79 14.66
N TYR A 138 -16.39 -19.58 13.76
CA TYR A 138 -17.81 -19.54 14.11
C TYR A 138 -18.28 -20.87 14.67
N GLU A 139 -17.87 -22.00 14.08
CA GLU A 139 -18.20 -23.32 14.59
C GLU A 139 -17.60 -23.56 15.98
N GLN A 140 -16.34 -23.18 16.21
CA GLN A 140 -15.72 -23.29 17.54
C GLN A 140 -16.47 -22.48 18.59
N LEU A 141 -16.86 -21.24 18.26
CA LEU A 141 -17.61 -20.38 19.18
C LEU A 141 -19.02 -20.91 19.44
N ALA A 142 -19.68 -21.49 18.44
CA ALA A 142 -21.02 -22.09 18.59
C ALA A 142 -21.00 -23.32 19.48
N ARG A 143 -19.92 -24.08 19.51
CA ARG A 143 -19.72 -25.26 20.36
C ARG A 143 -19.23 -24.92 21.78
N ALA A 144 -18.72 -23.70 21.99
CA ALA A 144 -18.23 -23.30 23.30
C ALA A 144 -19.40 -23.20 24.31
N PRO A 145 -19.24 -23.71 25.53
CA PRO A 145 -20.30 -23.61 26.55
C PRO A 145 -20.52 -22.12 26.88
N ARG A 146 -21.79 -21.72 26.85
CA ARG A 146 -22.19 -20.37 27.30
C ARG A 146 -21.86 -20.25 28.78
N ARG A 147 -20.96 -19.31 29.12
CA ARG A 147 -20.70 -18.93 30.51
C ARG A 147 -21.81 -18.07 31.07
#